data_65a9310694c9998579167dc06694b72f
#
_entry.id   65a9310694c9998579167dc06694b72f
#
_cell.length_a   1.000
_cell.length_b   1.000
_cell.length_c   1.000
_cell.angle_alpha   90.00
_cell.angle_beta   90.00
_cell.angle_gamma   90.00
#
_symmetry.space_group_name_H-M   'P 1'
#
loop_
_entity.id
_entity.type
_entity.pdbx_description
1 polymer ?
#
loop_
_entity_poly.entity_id
_entity_poly.type
_entity_poly.pdbx_seq_one_letter_code
_entity_poly.pdbx_strand_id
1 'polypeptide(L)'
;MPRRIAILPDAVADQIAAGEVVERPGSAVKELVENALDAGALHVRVDLEQGGKTLIEVSDDGCGMGREDAVLALDRHATSKIRSAADLVGIRSFGFRGEALPAIASVSRFRLLTSEDGNEGTEIGVTGGRVDGVKSLARQRGTTVTVRGLFFNTPARRKFLRSVPSETRAAHDAVATLALTHPEVGFELHIDGRSRLMVPPDQSPDERLAAIWGHDLVKTLITLDHAVGSFRVTGFIQRPGDAAPSGRRTQLFINDRPFRDPFLVRAAEAGYRSAIHPGDRPSLFLKLETAPGEVDVNVHPAKLEVRFRDRLGAERAVEEAVREALGRIASAAVVWANVDRTDGSSRTDRADSSQDNNDLLGLLDGLRSASSDLSDASVLTDLSAPPALTQLFNTYIFYAESDRLVLIDQHSAHERVLYEEVMTRIQSGGLPSQRLLLPFTLEFTDEELEAIESHGEQISRIGFEVEAFGGRSVVVHAVPAPHPRFDAERCLRELVSDLARGRFGGWANRLERFAATYACRAAIKAGEALTEQEMRGLVTRVFGCALPPHDVHGRASMVQLPREELERRFGRR
;
A
#
# COMPACT_ATOMS: atom_id res chain seq x y z
N MET A 1 0.33 -13.98 -58.06
CA MET A 1 -0.23 -13.11 -57.04
C MET A 1 0.93 -12.52 -56.24
N PRO A 2 0.98 -11.22 -55.95
CA PRO A 2 2.03 -10.67 -55.09
C PRO A 2 1.97 -11.32 -53.72
N ARG A 3 3.11 -11.61 -53.10
CA ARG A 3 3.20 -12.16 -51.75
C ARG A 3 2.52 -11.19 -50.79
N ARG A 4 1.55 -11.69 -49.98
CA ARG A 4 0.81 -10.89 -48.99
C ARG A 4 1.65 -10.57 -47.75
N ILE A 5 2.72 -11.32 -47.52
CA ILE A 5 3.63 -11.18 -46.38
C ILE A 5 5.00 -10.80 -46.93
N ALA A 6 5.57 -9.71 -46.39
CA ALA A 6 6.90 -9.24 -46.74
C ALA A 6 7.70 -8.99 -45.45
N ILE A 7 9.03 -9.18 -45.54
CA ILE A 7 9.95 -8.79 -44.46
C ILE A 7 10.03 -7.25 -44.46
N LEU A 8 9.84 -6.65 -43.31
CA LEU A 8 9.97 -5.20 -43.15
C LEU A 8 11.44 -4.77 -43.29
N PRO A 9 11.72 -3.61 -43.88
CA PRO A 9 13.05 -3.00 -43.80
C PRO A 9 13.46 -2.81 -42.35
N ASP A 10 14.73 -3.01 -42.02
CA ASP A 10 15.27 -2.91 -40.65
C ASP A 10 14.89 -1.60 -39.95
N ALA A 11 15.02 -0.46 -40.68
CA ALA A 11 14.63 0.86 -40.13
C ALA A 11 13.15 0.94 -39.70
N VAL A 12 12.25 0.23 -40.39
CA VAL A 12 10.81 0.20 -40.04
C VAL A 12 10.58 -0.75 -38.87
N ALA A 13 11.24 -1.90 -38.89
CA ALA A 13 11.21 -2.85 -37.77
C ALA A 13 11.75 -2.20 -36.49
N ASP A 14 12.82 -1.40 -36.58
CA ASP A 14 13.41 -0.64 -35.48
C ASP A 14 12.47 0.42 -34.94
N GLN A 15 11.78 1.15 -35.81
CA GLN A 15 10.77 2.14 -35.37
C GLN A 15 9.57 1.47 -34.65
N ILE A 16 9.13 0.30 -35.08
CA ILE A 16 8.04 -0.45 -34.43
C ILE A 16 8.49 -0.89 -33.03
N ALA A 17 9.63 -1.58 -32.94
CA ALA A 17 10.17 -2.06 -31.68
C ALA A 17 10.51 -0.91 -30.69
N ALA A 18 11.06 0.20 -31.21
CA ALA A 18 11.28 1.40 -30.40
C ALA A 18 10.00 1.90 -29.73
N GLY A 19 8.83 1.63 -30.33
CA GLY A 19 7.57 2.02 -29.74
C GLY A 19 7.07 1.20 -28.58
N GLU A 20 7.57 -0.02 -28.46
CA GLU A 20 7.28 -0.87 -27.33
C GLU A 20 8.15 -0.53 -26.13
N VAL A 21 9.36 0.00 -26.38
CA VAL A 21 10.34 0.36 -25.34
C VAL A 21 10.22 1.82 -24.93
N VAL A 22 10.04 2.74 -25.88
CA VAL A 22 9.99 4.19 -25.64
C VAL A 22 8.68 4.77 -26.15
N GLU A 23 7.73 4.95 -25.25
CA GLU A 23 6.43 5.55 -25.58
C GLU A 23 6.46 7.08 -25.51
N ARG A 24 7.27 7.66 -24.61
CA ARG A 24 7.29 9.09 -24.29
C ARG A 24 8.65 9.53 -23.71
N PRO A 25 8.92 10.85 -23.62
CA PRO A 25 10.17 11.36 -23.04
C PRO A 25 10.47 10.81 -21.63
N GLY A 26 9.48 10.74 -20.74
CA GLY A 26 9.65 10.18 -19.39
C GLY A 26 10.11 8.73 -19.39
N SER A 27 9.70 7.91 -20.39
CA SER A 27 10.17 6.53 -20.53
C SER A 27 11.65 6.48 -20.94
N ALA A 28 12.08 7.36 -21.86
CA ALA A 28 13.48 7.46 -22.25
C ALA A 28 14.36 7.90 -21.07
N VAL A 29 13.93 8.92 -20.30
CA VAL A 29 14.61 9.37 -19.08
C VAL A 29 14.76 8.23 -18.09
N LYS A 30 13.68 7.48 -17.83
CA LYS A 30 13.69 6.34 -16.93
C LYS A 30 14.74 5.30 -17.33
N GLU A 31 14.72 4.83 -18.58
CA GLU A 31 15.66 3.82 -19.07
C GLU A 31 17.13 4.30 -19.03
N LEU A 32 17.39 5.58 -19.32
CA LEU A 32 18.73 6.14 -19.27
C LEU A 32 19.24 6.26 -17.82
N VAL A 33 18.39 6.69 -16.89
CA VAL A 33 18.74 6.75 -15.46
C VAL A 33 18.90 5.35 -14.87
N GLU A 34 18.06 4.39 -15.23
CA GLU A 34 18.23 2.98 -14.85
C GLU A 34 19.57 2.41 -15.35
N ASN A 35 20.00 2.78 -16.55
CA ASN A 35 21.31 2.37 -17.05
C ASN A 35 22.47 3.00 -16.29
N ALA A 36 22.35 4.25 -15.85
CA ALA A 36 23.35 4.92 -15.01
C ALA A 36 23.47 4.22 -13.64
N LEU A 37 22.33 3.86 -13.03
CA LEU A 37 22.31 3.11 -11.77
C LEU A 37 22.92 1.71 -11.93
N ASP A 38 22.58 0.99 -13.00
CA ASP A 38 23.16 -0.32 -13.32
C ASP A 38 24.68 -0.24 -13.60
N ALA A 39 25.19 0.94 -14.06
CA ALA A 39 26.62 1.21 -14.22
C ALA A 39 27.32 1.57 -12.90
N GLY A 40 26.60 1.58 -11.77
CA GLY A 40 27.14 1.90 -10.45
C GLY A 40 27.48 3.39 -10.28
N ALA A 41 26.73 4.28 -10.89
CA ALA A 41 26.90 5.72 -10.74
C ALA A 41 26.60 6.17 -9.32
N LEU A 42 27.42 7.09 -8.79
CA LEU A 42 27.17 7.80 -7.54
C LEU A 42 26.53 9.17 -7.76
N HIS A 43 26.63 9.71 -8.99
CA HIS A 43 25.99 10.97 -9.37
C HIS A 43 25.32 10.81 -10.73
N VAL A 44 24.06 11.18 -10.81
CA VAL A 44 23.27 11.19 -12.03
C VAL A 44 22.67 12.58 -12.25
N ARG A 45 22.99 13.17 -13.38
CA ARG A 45 22.43 14.46 -13.81
C ARG A 45 21.55 14.31 -15.03
N VAL A 46 20.37 14.92 -14.98
CA VAL A 46 19.39 14.93 -16.07
C VAL A 46 19.05 16.35 -16.45
N ASP A 47 19.25 16.70 -17.72
CA ASP A 47 18.88 17.99 -18.29
C ASP A 47 17.78 17.79 -19.34
N LEU A 48 16.69 18.54 -19.23
CA LEU A 48 15.52 18.46 -20.12
C LEU A 48 15.16 19.82 -20.69
N GLU A 49 14.82 19.85 -21.97
CA GLU A 49 14.20 21.01 -22.60
C GLU A 49 12.83 20.65 -23.16
N GLN A 50 11.84 21.53 -22.91
CA GLN A 50 10.44 21.37 -23.33
C GLN A 50 9.86 19.98 -22.97
N GLY A 51 10.12 19.53 -21.72
CA GLY A 51 9.64 18.25 -21.23
C GLY A 51 10.27 17.05 -21.93
N GLY A 52 11.49 17.20 -22.45
CA GLY A 52 12.24 16.15 -23.17
C GLY A 52 11.88 16.01 -24.65
N LYS A 53 11.03 16.89 -25.20
CA LYS A 53 10.70 16.88 -26.62
C LYS A 53 11.85 17.42 -27.48
N THR A 54 12.59 18.40 -26.97
CA THR A 54 13.72 19.03 -27.65
C THR A 54 15.03 18.38 -27.25
N LEU A 55 15.27 18.24 -25.95
CA LEU A 55 16.49 17.67 -25.40
C LEU A 55 16.15 16.77 -24.21
N ILE A 56 16.80 15.61 -24.16
CA ILE A 56 17.04 14.80 -22.98
C ILE A 56 18.54 14.56 -22.94
N GLU A 57 19.18 14.92 -21.83
CA GLU A 57 20.58 14.59 -21.59
C GLU A 57 20.69 13.97 -20.21
N VAL A 58 21.32 12.79 -20.14
CA VAL A 58 21.58 12.07 -18.89
C VAL A 58 23.07 11.84 -18.81
N SER A 59 23.70 12.29 -17.74
CA SER A 59 25.12 12.15 -17.46
C SER A 59 25.34 11.45 -16.14
N ASP A 60 26.25 10.51 -16.10
CA ASP A 60 26.64 9.71 -14.94
C ASP A 60 28.16 9.59 -14.78
N ASP A 61 28.60 9.25 -13.58
CA ASP A 61 29.99 8.94 -13.19
C ASP A 61 30.23 7.43 -13.02
N GLY A 62 29.37 6.58 -13.59
CA GLY A 62 29.44 5.13 -13.49
C GLY A 62 30.69 4.50 -14.13
N CYS A 63 30.66 3.19 -14.33
CA CYS A 63 31.82 2.46 -14.88
C CYS A 63 32.21 2.88 -16.32
N GLY A 64 31.28 3.50 -17.08
CA GLY A 64 31.50 3.81 -18.47
C GLY A 64 31.60 2.57 -19.36
N MET A 65 32.06 2.78 -20.59
CA MET A 65 32.26 1.71 -21.60
C MET A 65 33.52 1.95 -22.40
N GLY A 66 34.26 0.89 -22.70
CA GLY A 66 35.34 0.88 -23.70
C GLY A 66 34.75 1.10 -25.11
N ARG A 67 35.62 1.38 -26.09
CA ARG A 67 35.21 1.69 -27.46
C ARG A 67 34.38 0.59 -28.11
N GLU A 68 34.77 -0.66 -27.93
CA GLU A 68 34.09 -1.82 -28.53
C GLU A 68 32.72 -2.03 -27.90
N ASP A 69 32.61 -1.97 -26.56
CA ASP A 69 31.37 -2.09 -25.82
C ASP A 69 30.40 -0.94 -26.12
N ALA A 70 30.93 0.30 -26.30
CA ALA A 70 30.12 1.45 -26.66
C ALA A 70 29.45 1.31 -28.05
N VAL A 71 30.15 0.68 -29.01
CA VAL A 71 29.55 0.36 -30.32
C VAL A 71 28.54 -0.76 -30.20
N LEU A 72 28.86 -1.84 -29.47
CA LEU A 72 27.97 -2.98 -29.24
C LEU A 72 26.71 -2.57 -28.48
N ALA A 73 26.77 -1.61 -27.56
CA ALA A 73 25.62 -1.13 -26.79
C ALA A 73 24.51 -0.50 -27.66
N LEU A 74 24.83 -0.19 -28.91
CA LEU A 74 23.86 0.31 -29.91
C LEU A 74 23.28 -0.79 -30.80
N ASP A 75 23.80 -2.02 -30.68
CA ASP A 75 23.24 -3.18 -31.37
C ASP A 75 22.09 -3.78 -30.55
N ARG A 76 21.09 -4.30 -31.24
CA ARG A 76 19.96 -4.97 -30.60
C ARG A 76 20.39 -6.27 -29.95
N HIS A 77 19.78 -6.56 -28.81
CA HIS A 77 20.06 -7.76 -28.02
C HIS A 77 21.48 -7.83 -27.44
N ALA A 78 22.28 -6.75 -27.54
CA ALA A 78 23.54 -6.64 -26.87
C ALA A 78 23.35 -6.15 -25.43
N THR A 79 23.75 -6.96 -24.45
CA THR A 79 23.61 -6.64 -23.02
C THR A 79 24.76 -7.27 -22.23
N SER A 80 25.26 -6.52 -21.25
CA SER A 80 26.24 -7.01 -20.28
C SER A 80 25.59 -7.68 -19.07
N LYS A 81 24.25 -7.62 -18.94
CA LYS A 81 23.48 -7.88 -17.70
C LYS A 81 22.98 -9.30 -17.58
N ILE A 82 22.78 -10.02 -18.68
CA ILE A 82 22.38 -11.45 -18.73
C ILE A 82 23.21 -12.18 -19.78
N ARG A 83 23.52 -13.45 -19.52
CA ARG A 83 24.27 -14.33 -20.44
C ARG A 83 23.54 -15.62 -20.76
N SER A 84 22.58 -16.01 -19.92
CA SER A 84 21.83 -17.24 -20.05
C SER A 84 20.37 -17.07 -19.67
N ALA A 85 19.53 -18.02 -20.08
CA ALA A 85 18.12 -18.05 -19.67
C ALA A 85 17.94 -18.22 -18.15
N ALA A 86 18.91 -18.79 -17.45
CA ALA A 86 18.89 -18.92 -16.00
C ALA A 86 19.00 -17.56 -15.30
N ASP A 87 19.70 -16.60 -15.90
CA ASP A 87 19.87 -15.27 -15.34
C ASP A 87 18.55 -14.44 -15.37
N LEU A 88 17.55 -14.89 -16.15
CA LEU A 88 16.21 -14.30 -16.17
C LEU A 88 15.45 -14.57 -14.86
N VAL A 89 15.85 -15.58 -14.10
CA VAL A 89 15.29 -15.88 -12.78
C VAL A 89 16.09 -15.08 -11.74
N GLY A 90 15.48 -14.05 -11.16
CA GLY A 90 16.12 -13.25 -10.11
C GLY A 90 16.98 -12.07 -10.60
N ILE A 91 16.59 -11.46 -11.72
CA ILE A 91 17.22 -10.26 -12.28
C ILE A 91 17.29 -9.15 -11.23
N ARG A 92 18.52 -8.72 -10.88
CA ARG A 92 18.76 -7.58 -9.98
C ARG A 92 18.93 -6.25 -10.72
N SER A 93 19.47 -6.26 -11.96
CA SER A 93 19.65 -5.06 -12.78
C SER A 93 18.31 -4.53 -13.30
N PHE A 94 18.15 -3.23 -13.43
CA PHE A 94 16.94 -2.61 -13.98
C PHE A 94 16.72 -2.98 -15.45
N GLY A 95 17.76 -2.89 -16.29
CA GLY A 95 17.73 -3.27 -17.69
C GLY A 95 18.29 -4.69 -17.89
N PHE A 96 17.78 -5.44 -18.87
CA PHE A 96 18.29 -6.76 -19.24
C PHE A 96 18.12 -7.13 -20.73
N ARG A 97 17.26 -6.40 -21.46
CA ARG A 97 16.90 -6.77 -22.85
C ARG A 97 17.88 -6.29 -23.90
N GLY A 98 18.79 -5.34 -23.58
CA GLY A 98 19.71 -4.74 -24.57
C GLY A 98 19.00 -3.98 -25.69
N GLU A 99 17.86 -3.36 -25.43
CA GLU A 99 17.03 -2.71 -26.45
C GLU A 99 16.83 -1.21 -26.22
N ALA A 100 17.11 -0.68 -25.02
CA ALA A 100 16.79 0.70 -24.67
C ALA A 100 17.61 1.71 -25.49
N LEU A 101 18.94 1.60 -25.52
CA LEU A 101 19.81 2.52 -26.26
C LEU A 101 19.54 2.47 -27.78
N PRO A 102 19.53 1.28 -28.45
CA PRO A 102 19.22 1.21 -29.87
C PRO A 102 17.80 1.72 -30.19
N ALA A 103 16.81 1.46 -29.35
CA ALA A 103 15.45 1.96 -29.53
C ALA A 103 15.39 3.50 -29.48
N ILE A 104 16.02 4.14 -28.48
CA ILE A 104 16.10 5.60 -28.36
C ILE A 104 16.84 6.19 -29.57
N ALA A 105 17.97 5.61 -29.95
CA ALA A 105 18.79 6.06 -31.07
C ALA A 105 18.06 5.97 -32.43
N SER A 106 17.20 4.96 -32.62
CA SER A 106 16.45 4.77 -33.87
C SER A 106 15.38 5.84 -34.13
N VAL A 107 14.93 6.53 -33.06
CA VAL A 107 13.84 7.55 -33.15
C VAL A 107 14.29 8.97 -32.80
N SER A 108 15.59 9.20 -32.68
CA SER A 108 16.14 10.50 -32.28
C SER A 108 17.45 10.86 -33.02
N ARG A 109 17.97 12.07 -32.77
CA ARG A 109 19.37 12.41 -32.96
C ARG A 109 20.09 12.14 -31.66
N PHE A 110 20.77 11.03 -31.61
CA PHE A 110 21.36 10.44 -30.44
C PHE A 110 22.89 10.65 -30.42
N ARG A 111 23.45 10.97 -29.27
CA ARG A 111 24.88 11.08 -29.04
C ARG A 111 25.24 10.37 -27.74
N LEU A 112 26.18 9.47 -27.81
CA LEU A 112 26.78 8.76 -26.68
C LEU A 112 28.20 9.22 -26.50
N LEU A 113 28.55 9.66 -25.29
CA LEU A 113 29.92 9.91 -24.86
C LEU A 113 30.20 9.03 -23.66
N THR A 114 31.26 8.24 -23.69
CA THR A 114 31.58 7.33 -22.58
C THR A 114 33.09 7.12 -22.45
N SER A 115 33.56 6.84 -21.24
CA SER A 115 34.92 6.47 -20.91
C SER A 115 34.94 5.53 -19.72
N GLU A 116 35.74 4.48 -19.79
CA GLU A 116 35.93 3.49 -18.73
C GLU A 116 37.13 3.86 -17.82
N ASP A 117 38.22 4.37 -18.39
CA ASP A 117 39.46 4.65 -17.71
C ASP A 117 39.64 6.11 -17.23
N GLY A 118 38.76 7.00 -17.68
CA GLY A 118 38.77 8.43 -17.34
C GLY A 118 39.78 9.27 -18.12
N ASN A 119 40.46 8.71 -19.12
CA ASN A 119 41.44 9.41 -19.98
C ASN A 119 40.96 9.46 -21.44
N GLU A 120 40.80 8.28 -22.04
CA GLU A 120 40.30 8.16 -23.41
C GLU A 120 38.81 7.82 -23.39
N GLY A 121 38.02 8.61 -24.08
CA GLY A 121 36.59 8.39 -24.27
C GLY A 121 36.24 8.16 -25.70
N THR A 122 35.04 7.62 -25.90
CA THR A 122 34.43 7.36 -27.19
C THR A 122 33.18 8.21 -27.36
N GLU A 123 33.09 8.92 -28.50
CA GLU A 123 31.88 9.62 -28.95
C GLU A 123 31.26 8.88 -30.12
N ILE A 124 29.97 8.56 -30.03
CA ILE A 124 29.19 7.95 -31.11
C ILE A 124 27.98 8.82 -31.39
N GLY A 125 27.84 9.25 -32.65
CA GLY A 125 26.67 9.94 -33.14
C GLY A 125 25.78 8.99 -33.94
N VAL A 126 24.47 9.05 -33.69
CA VAL A 126 23.46 8.26 -34.41
C VAL A 126 22.27 9.14 -34.79
N THR A 127 21.85 9.08 -36.04
CA THR A 127 20.66 9.81 -36.52
C THR A 127 19.65 8.83 -37.08
N GLY A 128 18.51 8.68 -36.40
CA GLY A 128 17.42 7.82 -36.85
C GLY A 128 17.84 6.34 -37.02
N GLY A 129 18.71 5.83 -36.13
CA GLY A 129 19.24 4.47 -36.16
C GLY A 129 20.49 4.26 -37.00
N ARG A 130 20.93 5.29 -37.75
CA ARG A 130 22.17 5.22 -38.57
C ARG A 130 23.32 5.86 -37.82
N VAL A 131 24.40 5.12 -37.65
CA VAL A 131 25.65 5.62 -37.04
C VAL A 131 26.28 6.65 -37.99
N ASP A 132 26.47 7.88 -37.50
CA ASP A 132 27.09 8.99 -38.25
C ASP A 132 28.61 8.95 -38.13
N GLY A 133 29.15 8.42 -37.04
CA GLY A 133 30.58 8.28 -36.84
C GLY A 133 30.93 7.91 -35.41
N VAL A 134 32.17 7.41 -35.24
CA VAL A 134 32.78 7.06 -33.95
C VAL A 134 34.10 7.81 -33.82
N LYS A 135 34.28 8.61 -32.77
CA LYS A 135 35.45 9.45 -32.53
C LYS A 135 36.02 9.20 -31.14
N SER A 136 37.36 9.32 -31.03
CA SER A 136 37.99 9.36 -29.70
C SER A 136 38.11 10.81 -29.23
N LEU A 137 37.96 10.99 -27.90
CA LEU A 137 38.11 12.29 -27.21
C LEU A 137 38.58 12.07 -25.79
N ALA A 138 39.16 13.12 -25.19
CA ALA A 138 39.48 13.07 -23.76
C ALA A 138 38.22 13.27 -22.93
N ARG A 139 37.95 12.38 -21.98
CA ARG A 139 36.79 12.44 -21.10
C ARG A 139 37.06 11.78 -19.75
N GLN A 140 36.47 12.31 -18.69
CA GLN A 140 36.42 11.66 -17.39
C GLN A 140 35.56 10.37 -17.48
N ARG A 141 35.77 9.46 -16.53
CA ARG A 141 35.00 8.21 -16.40
C ARG A 141 33.51 8.49 -16.31
N GLY A 142 32.70 7.60 -16.89
CA GLY A 142 31.25 7.68 -16.89
C GLY A 142 30.65 7.80 -18.29
N THR A 143 29.35 8.06 -18.35
CA THR A 143 28.61 8.14 -19.61
C THR A 143 27.74 9.40 -19.67
N THR A 144 27.62 9.99 -20.87
CA THR A 144 26.62 11.02 -21.18
C THR A 144 25.87 10.62 -22.43
N VAL A 145 24.55 10.53 -22.33
CA VAL A 145 23.65 10.29 -23.44
C VAL A 145 22.85 11.54 -23.71
N THR A 146 22.96 12.06 -24.94
CA THR A 146 22.18 13.22 -25.40
C THR A 146 21.20 12.78 -26.49
N VAL A 147 19.92 13.05 -26.26
CA VAL A 147 18.81 12.71 -27.16
C VAL A 147 18.15 14.01 -27.65
N ARG A 148 18.23 14.33 -28.91
CA ARG A 148 17.61 15.52 -29.48
C ARG A 148 16.50 15.16 -30.45
N GLY A 149 15.38 15.88 -30.36
CA GLY A 149 14.26 15.73 -31.29
C GLY A 149 13.66 14.31 -31.25
N LEU A 150 13.36 13.79 -30.08
CA LEU A 150 12.71 12.47 -29.91
C LEU A 150 11.47 12.37 -30.83
N PHE A 151 11.36 11.25 -31.58
CA PHE A 151 10.34 10.99 -32.58
C PHE A 151 10.38 11.92 -33.83
N PHE A 152 11.54 12.52 -34.17
CA PHE A 152 11.65 13.39 -35.34
C PHE A 152 11.30 12.68 -36.64
N ASN A 153 11.62 11.37 -36.77
CA ASN A 153 11.37 10.50 -37.91
C ASN A 153 10.08 9.68 -37.81
N THR A 154 9.30 9.86 -36.74
CA THR A 154 8.01 9.17 -36.50
C THR A 154 6.90 10.19 -36.22
N PRO A 155 6.41 10.94 -37.23
CA PRO A 155 5.51 12.08 -37.02
C PRO A 155 4.18 11.71 -36.38
N ALA A 156 3.68 10.48 -36.60
CA ALA A 156 2.49 9.98 -35.91
C ALA A 156 2.69 9.98 -34.39
N ARG A 157 3.78 9.38 -33.90
CA ARG A 157 4.10 9.32 -32.44
C ARG A 157 4.33 10.71 -31.87
N ARG A 158 5.03 11.59 -32.59
CA ARG A 158 5.27 12.96 -32.17
C ARG A 158 3.96 13.72 -31.89
N LYS A 159 2.90 13.45 -32.68
CA LYS A 159 1.56 14.05 -32.48
C LYS A 159 0.85 13.52 -31.22
N PHE A 160 1.17 12.32 -30.74
CA PHE A 160 0.60 11.74 -29.53
C PHE A 160 1.30 12.21 -28.24
N LEU A 161 2.41 12.93 -28.33
CA LEU A 161 3.05 13.52 -27.15
C LEU A 161 2.11 14.52 -26.47
N ARG A 162 1.98 14.40 -25.17
CA ARG A 162 1.13 15.29 -24.35
C ARG A 162 1.71 16.72 -24.29
N SER A 163 1.05 17.61 -23.57
CA SER A 163 1.54 18.98 -23.35
C SER A 163 2.92 18.97 -22.67
N VAL A 164 3.72 20.03 -22.88
CA VAL A 164 5.04 20.17 -22.25
C VAL A 164 4.95 20.00 -20.71
N PRO A 165 4.02 20.64 -19.98
CA PRO A 165 3.91 20.43 -18.54
C PRO A 165 3.62 18.97 -18.13
N SER A 166 2.85 18.23 -18.94
CA SER A 166 2.54 16.82 -18.67
C SER A 166 3.76 15.92 -18.89
N GLU A 167 4.55 16.16 -19.97
CA GLU A 167 5.79 15.41 -20.21
C GLU A 167 6.87 15.74 -19.16
N THR A 168 6.98 17.02 -18.80
CA THR A 168 7.86 17.48 -17.71
C THR A 168 7.56 16.78 -16.40
N ARG A 169 6.29 16.71 -16.01
CA ARG A 169 5.88 16.02 -14.78
C ARG A 169 6.22 14.53 -14.83
N ALA A 170 5.96 13.86 -15.97
CA ALA A 170 6.26 12.44 -16.11
C ALA A 170 7.76 12.14 -16.02
N ALA A 171 8.61 12.99 -16.61
CA ALA A 171 10.06 12.84 -16.50
C ALA A 171 10.56 13.14 -15.08
N HIS A 172 10.05 14.19 -14.44
CA HIS A 172 10.35 14.48 -13.04
C HIS A 172 9.97 13.30 -12.12
N ASP A 173 8.75 12.77 -12.27
CA ASP A 173 8.28 11.66 -11.46
C ASP A 173 9.13 10.39 -11.65
N ALA A 174 9.63 10.16 -12.88
CA ALA A 174 10.52 9.03 -13.16
C ALA A 174 11.86 9.16 -12.40
N VAL A 175 12.51 10.35 -12.46
CA VAL A 175 13.76 10.61 -11.73
C VAL A 175 13.53 10.57 -10.22
N ALA A 176 12.51 11.24 -9.72
CA ALA A 176 12.17 11.27 -8.30
C ALA A 176 11.88 9.87 -7.74
N THR A 177 11.19 9.02 -8.51
CA THR A 177 10.88 7.63 -8.10
C THR A 177 12.16 6.79 -7.97
N LEU A 178 13.10 6.88 -8.91
CA LEU A 178 14.38 6.18 -8.85
C LEU A 178 15.26 6.72 -7.72
N ALA A 179 15.27 8.03 -7.51
CA ALA A 179 16.04 8.66 -6.44
C ALA A 179 15.55 8.23 -5.04
N LEU A 180 14.28 7.87 -4.87
CA LEU A 180 13.72 7.41 -3.59
C LEU A 180 14.29 6.06 -3.13
N THR A 181 14.70 5.19 -4.05
CA THR A 181 15.24 3.85 -3.72
C THR A 181 16.77 3.80 -3.67
N HIS A 182 17.44 4.88 -4.11
CA HIS A 182 18.91 4.98 -4.17
C HIS A 182 19.39 6.19 -3.36
N PRO A 183 19.27 6.16 -2.03
CA PRO A 183 19.71 7.27 -1.18
C PRO A 183 21.23 7.46 -1.21
N GLU A 184 21.98 6.44 -1.60
CA GLU A 184 23.43 6.46 -1.81
C GLU A 184 23.87 7.24 -3.04
N VAL A 185 22.94 7.51 -4.00
CA VAL A 185 23.22 8.21 -5.26
C VAL A 185 22.73 9.65 -5.20
N GLY A 186 23.53 10.59 -5.66
CA GLY A 186 23.14 11.99 -5.87
C GLY A 186 22.39 12.16 -7.19
N PHE A 187 21.28 12.89 -7.17
CA PHE A 187 20.51 13.20 -8.39
C PHE A 187 20.32 14.70 -8.57
N GLU A 188 20.54 15.14 -9.81
CA GLU A 188 20.23 16.49 -10.27
C GLU A 188 19.28 16.44 -11.46
N LEU A 189 18.18 17.17 -11.40
CA LEU A 189 17.26 17.36 -12.53
C LEU A 189 17.11 18.83 -12.85
N HIS A 190 17.48 19.19 -14.06
CA HIS A 190 17.32 20.54 -14.61
C HIS A 190 16.28 20.52 -15.72
N ILE A 191 15.37 21.48 -15.70
CA ILE A 191 14.32 21.63 -16.71
C ILE A 191 14.34 23.06 -17.23
N ASP A 192 14.54 23.22 -18.52
CA ASP A 192 14.66 24.51 -19.19
C ASP A 192 15.68 25.43 -18.47
N GLY A 193 16.86 24.85 -18.11
CA GLY A 193 17.96 25.54 -17.43
C GLY A 193 17.74 25.83 -15.92
N ARG A 194 16.63 25.38 -15.34
CA ARG A 194 16.33 25.57 -13.92
C ARG A 194 16.42 24.26 -13.14
N SER A 195 17.09 24.29 -12.00
CA SER A 195 17.10 23.13 -11.08
C SER A 195 15.68 22.87 -10.54
N ARG A 196 15.22 21.63 -10.63
CA ARG A 196 13.91 21.17 -10.17
C ARG A 196 14.01 20.09 -9.10
N LEU A 197 15.07 19.31 -9.12
CA LEU A 197 15.39 18.33 -8.08
C LEU A 197 16.91 18.38 -7.88
N MET A 198 17.34 18.42 -6.64
CA MET A 198 18.73 18.29 -6.25
C MET A 198 18.76 17.56 -4.92
N VAL A 199 19.25 16.34 -4.95
CA VAL A 199 19.39 15.48 -3.76
C VAL A 199 20.83 14.96 -3.70
N PRO A 200 21.56 15.23 -2.61
CA PRO A 200 22.93 14.74 -2.45
C PRO A 200 22.97 13.22 -2.26
N PRO A 201 24.11 12.56 -2.49
CA PRO A 201 24.30 11.16 -2.13
C PRO A 201 24.33 10.96 -0.61
N ASP A 202 24.33 9.70 -0.17
CA ASP A 202 24.50 9.26 1.22
C ASP A 202 23.50 9.84 2.21
N GLN A 203 22.27 10.05 1.77
CA GLN A 203 21.16 10.47 2.63
C GLN A 203 20.54 9.26 3.35
N SER A 204 20.02 9.49 4.57
CA SER A 204 19.12 8.53 5.20
C SER A 204 17.79 8.42 4.40
N PRO A 205 17.05 7.31 4.47
CA PRO A 205 15.78 7.13 3.75
C PRO A 205 14.75 8.22 4.05
N ASP A 206 14.66 8.69 5.28
CA ASP A 206 13.77 9.76 5.70
C ASP A 206 14.19 11.14 5.17
N GLU A 207 15.51 11.46 5.18
CA GLU A 207 16.02 12.68 4.55
C GLU A 207 15.76 12.69 3.04
N ARG A 208 16.01 11.55 2.36
CA ARG A 208 15.72 11.40 0.93
C ARG A 208 14.24 11.58 0.64
N LEU A 209 13.39 10.97 1.45
CA LEU A 209 11.94 11.10 1.31
C LEU A 209 11.48 12.55 1.57
N ALA A 210 12.07 13.23 2.57
CA ALA A 210 11.78 14.62 2.88
C ALA A 210 12.19 15.59 1.76
N ALA A 211 13.33 15.33 1.11
CA ALA A 211 13.78 16.14 -0.02
C ALA A 211 12.84 16.03 -1.23
N ILE A 212 12.18 14.87 -1.43
CA ILE A 212 11.32 14.61 -2.59
C ILE A 212 9.83 14.85 -2.28
N TRP A 213 9.35 14.42 -1.12
CA TRP A 213 7.94 14.55 -0.73
C TRP A 213 7.63 15.81 0.05
N GLY A 214 8.63 16.44 0.63
CA GLY A 214 8.53 17.61 1.50
C GLY A 214 8.56 17.25 2.97
N HIS A 215 9.23 18.10 3.77
CA HIS A 215 9.41 17.90 5.21
C HIS A 215 8.10 17.80 6.00
N ASP A 216 7.07 18.56 5.61
CA ASP A 216 5.80 18.58 6.33
C ASP A 216 5.06 17.26 6.21
N LEU A 217 5.07 16.62 5.02
CA LEU A 217 4.49 15.29 4.85
C LEU A 217 5.29 14.24 5.62
N VAL A 218 6.63 14.28 5.55
CA VAL A 218 7.46 13.25 6.19
C VAL A 218 7.34 13.29 7.72
N LYS A 219 7.14 14.45 8.35
CA LYS A 219 6.83 14.54 9.77
C LYS A 219 5.57 13.80 10.21
N THR A 220 4.65 13.55 9.27
CA THR A 220 3.41 12.80 9.53
C THR A 220 3.57 11.30 9.32
N LEU A 221 4.74 10.85 8.84
CA LEU A 221 5.00 9.46 8.55
C LEU A 221 5.60 8.72 9.74
N ILE A 222 5.41 7.43 9.76
CA ILE A 222 6.00 6.48 10.71
C ILE A 222 6.71 5.37 9.94
N THR A 223 7.78 4.86 10.52
CA THR A 223 8.55 3.76 9.95
C THR A 223 7.81 2.43 10.09
N LEU A 224 7.96 1.60 9.07
CA LEU A 224 7.43 0.26 9.01
C LEU A 224 8.56 -0.70 8.65
N ASP A 225 8.73 -1.75 9.43
CA ASP A 225 9.64 -2.87 9.16
C ASP A 225 9.04 -4.13 9.77
N HIS A 226 8.56 -5.03 8.93
CA HIS A 226 7.90 -6.25 9.36
C HIS A 226 8.11 -7.37 8.34
N ALA A 227 8.40 -8.58 8.82
CA ALA A 227 8.59 -9.76 8.01
C ALA A 227 7.41 -10.73 8.21
N VAL A 228 6.79 -11.16 7.10
CA VAL A 228 5.65 -12.08 7.09
C VAL A 228 5.86 -13.12 6.01
N GLY A 229 6.00 -14.38 6.36
CA GLY A 229 6.23 -15.46 5.41
C GLY A 229 7.52 -15.25 4.61
N SER A 230 7.41 -15.23 3.28
CA SER A 230 8.52 -14.99 2.36
C SER A 230 8.75 -13.50 2.03
N PHE A 231 7.98 -12.60 2.62
CA PHE A 231 8.04 -11.17 2.35
C PHE A 231 8.56 -10.39 3.56
N ARG A 232 9.43 -9.41 3.30
CA ARG A 232 9.74 -8.35 4.24
C ARG A 232 9.18 -7.05 3.68
N VAL A 233 8.41 -6.33 4.48
CA VAL A 233 7.81 -5.05 4.11
C VAL A 233 8.45 -3.97 4.96
N THR A 234 9.11 -3.02 4.29
CA THR A 234 9.77 -1.87 4.93
C THR A 234 9.24 -0.57 4.34
N GLY A 235 9.46 0.54 5.01
CA GLY A 235 9.13 1.85 4.47
C GLY A 235 8.48 2.80 5.45
N PHE A 236 7.57 3.63 4.94
CA PHE A 236 6.91 4.70 5.69
C PHE A 236 5.43 4.74 5.37
N ILE A 237 4.61 4.92 6.39
CA ILE A 237 3.16 5.05 6.29
C ILE A 237 2.70 6.29 7.05
N GLN A 238 1.66 6.96 6.58
CA GLN A 238 1.16 8.17 7.21
C GLN A 238 0.39 7.84 8.50
N ARG A 239 0.56 8.66 9.55
CA ARG A 239 -0.24 8.51 10.78
C ARG A 239 -1.72 8.68 10.47
N PRO A 240 -2.59 7.92 11.15
CA PRO A 240 -4.03 7.98 10.91
C PRO A 240 -4.63 9.39 11.00
N GLY A 241 -4.26 10.14 12.03
CA GLY A 241 -4.79 11.49 12.25
C GLY A 241 -4.36 12.54 11.23
N ASP A 242 -3.35 12.24 10.40
CA ASP A 242 -2.82 13.12 9.36
C ASP A 242 -3.29 12.70 7.95
N ALA A 243 -4.01 11.59 7.82
CA ALA A 243 -4.57 11.15 6.54
C ALA A 243 -5.68 12.10 6.08
N ALA A 244 -5.78 12.32 4.76
CA ALA A 244 -6.74 13.22 4.17
C ALA A 244 -7.39 12.61 2.91
N PRO A 245 -8.59 13.08 2.50
CA PRO A 245 -9.28 12.56 1.31
C PRO A 245 -8.52 12.79 0.00
N SER A 246 -7.61 13.75 -0.02
CA SER A 246 -6.85 14.14 -1.22
C SER A 246 -5.38 14.40 -0.89
N GLY A 247 -4.53 14.49 -1.93
CA GLY A 247 -3.12 14.83 -1.77
C GLY A 247 -2.20 13.67 -1.38
N ARG A 248 -2.73 12.43 -1.31
CA ARG A 248 -1.93 11.24 -1.00
C ARG A 248 -0.77 11.04 -1.98
N ARG A 249 0.34 10.54 -1.49
CA ARG A 249 1.46 10.02 -2.28
C ARG A 249 1.61 8.53 -2.04
N THR A 250 1.70 7.76 -3.12
CA THR A 250 1.84 6.31 -3.02
C THR A 250 2.96 5.86 -3.93
N GLN A 251 3.94 5.19 -3.34
CA GLN A 251 5.05 4.56 -4.04
C GLN A 251 5.22 3.14 -3.51
N LEU A 252 5.26 2.18 -4.42
CA LEU A 252 5.49 0.77 -4.13
C LEU A 252 6.76 0.32 -4.85
N PHE A 253 7.58 -0.47 -4.16
CA PHE A 253 8.79 -1.04 -4.70
C PHE A 253 8.86 -2.53 -4.36
N ILE A 254 9.37 -3.32 -5.29
CA ILE A 254 9.70 -4.74 -5.11
C ILE A 254 11.16 -4.97 -5.46
N ASN A 255 11.98 -5.38 -4.48
CA ASN A 255 13.42 -5.52 -4.65
C ASN A 255 14.02 -4.28 -5.35
N ASP A 256 13.72 -3.07 -4.83
CA ASP A 256 14.08 -1.73 -5.29
C ASP A 256 13.51 -1.29 -6.65
N ARG A 257 12.72 -2.11 -7.32
CA ARG A 257 12.04 -1.74 -8.57
C ARG A 257 10.70 -1.09 -8.29
N PRO A 258 10.42 0.10 -8.86
CA PRO A 258 9.12 0.72 -8.74
C PRO A 258 8.06 -0.07 -9.52
N PHE A 259 6.92 -0.29 -8.90
CA PHE A 259 5.78 -0.91 -9.55
C PHE A 259 4.45 -0.31 -9.08
N ARG A 260 3.38 -0.69 -9.76
CA ARG A 260 2.02 -0.25 -9.42
C ARG A 260 1.15 -1.48 -9.22
N ASP A 261 0.55 -1.55 -8.05
CA ASP A 261 -0.42 -2.59 -7.73
C ASP A 261 -1.55 -2.01 -6.87
N PRO A 262 -2.74 -1.79 -7.46
CA PRO A 262 -3.89 -1.27 -6.72
C PRO A 262 -4.36 -2.19 -5.58
N PHE A 263 -4.07 -3.49 -5.65
CA PHE A 263 -4.51 -4.43 -4.63
C PHE A 263 -3.60 -4.35 -3.39
N LEU A 264 -2.28 -4.20 -3.58
CA LEU A 264 -1.37 -3.96 -2.46
C LEU A 264 -1.63 -2.62 -1.77
N VAL A 265 -2.00 -1.57 -2.54
CA VAL A 265 -2.46 -0.30 -1.95
C VAL A 265 -3.71 -0.52 -1.10
N ARG A 266 -4.67 -1.31 -1.59
CA ARG A 266 -5.88 -1.66 -0.81
C ARG A 266 -5.55 -2.51 0.42
N ALA A 267 -4.59 -3.44 0.31
CA ALA A 267 -4.12 -4.22 1.45
C ALA A 267 -3.50 -3.31 2.52
N ALA A 268 -2.67 -2.33 2.12
CA ALA A 268 -2.15 -1.33 3.04
C ALA A 268 -3.27 -0.49 3.67
N GLU A 269 -4.22 0.02 2.87
CA GLU A 269 -5.39 0.75 3.36
C GLU A 269 -6.24 -0.12 4.30
N ALA A 270 -6.27 -1.43 4.06
CA ALA A 270 -6.92 -2.40 4.94
C ALA A 270 -6.26 -2.50 6.32
N GLY A 271 -4.95 -2.39 6.40
CA GLY A 271 -4.24 -2.31 7.68
C GLY A 271 -4.63 -1.10 8.54
N TYR A 272 -5.13 -0.02 7.91
CA TYR A 272 -5.64 1.17 8.61
C TYR A 272 -7.10 1.06 9.07
N ARG A 273 -7.86 0.05 8.67
CA ARG A 273 -9.34 -0.03 8.71
C ARG A 273 -10.04 0.61 9.90
N SER A 274 -9.42 0.58 11.05
CA SER A 274 -10.00 1.11 12.29
C SER A 274 -9.44 2.47 12.71
N ALA A 275 -8.47 3.01 11.97
CA ALA A 275 -7.70 4.16 12.40
C ALA A 275 -7.91 5.43 11.56
N ILE A 276 -8.52 5.35 10.36
CA ILE A 276 -8.77 6.50 9.47
C ILE A 276 -10.25 6.67 9.17
N HIS A 277 -10.68 7.89 8.85
CA HIS A 277 -12.05 8.16 8.45
C HIS A 277 -12.39 7.57 7.07
N PRO A 278 -13.64 7.16 6.84
CA PRO A 278 -14.07 6.71 5.52
C PRO A 278 -13.83 7.80 4.46
N GLY A 279 -13.07 7.47 3.43
CA GLY A 279 -12.70 8.41 2.36
C GLY A 279 -11.30 8.99 2.48
N ASP A 280 -10.69 8.97 3.65
CA ASP A 280 -9.28 9.37 3.80
C ASP A 280 -8.34 8.37 3.13
N ARG A 281 -7.25 8.88 2.61
CA ARG A 281 -6.25 8.13 1.86
C ARG A 281 -4.87 8.43 2.42
N PRO A 282 -4.24 7.50 3.14
CA PRO A 282 -2.91 7.72 3.68
C PRO A 282 -1.85 7.73 2.57
N SER A 283 -0.79 8.48 2.79
CA SER A 283 0.41 8.40 1.98
C SER A 283 1.22 7.17 2.38
N LEU A 284 1.76 6.45 1.37
CA LEU A 284 2.41 5.15 1.53
C LEU A 284 3.72 5.13 0.73
N PHE A 285 4.82 4.82 1.38
CA PHE A 285 6.08 4.46 0.76
C PHE A 285 6.45 3.06 1.24
N LEU A 286 6.24 2.05 0.39
CA LEU A 286 6.40 0.65 0.77
C LEU A 286 7.42 -0.04 -0.13
N LYS A 287 8.38 -0.70 0.48
CA LYS A 287 9.35 -1.59 -0.15
C LYS A 287 9.05 -3.01 0.28
N LEU A 288 8.81 -3.88 -0.70
CA LEU A 288 8.66 -5.31 -0.49
C LEU A 288 9.97 -5.99 -0.93
N GLU A 289 10.51 -6.82 -0.07
CA GLU A 289 11.65 -7.68 -0.36
C GLU A 289 11.20 -9.13 -0.34
N THR A 290 11.61 -9.90 -1.33
CA THR A 290 11.30 -11.34 -1.42
C THR A 290 12.40 -12.07 -2.15
N ALA A 291 12.45 -13.40 -1.98
CA ALA A 291 13.43 -14.24 -2.62
C ALA A 291 13.33 -14.21 -4.16
N PRO A 292 14.45 -14.39 -4.86
CA PRO A 292 14.44 -14.55 -6.32
C PRO A 292 13.52 -15.68 -6.75
N GLY A 293 12.70 -15.42 -7.80
CA GLY A 293 11.75 -16.39 -8.34
C GLY A 293 10.34 -16.37 -7.71
N GLU A 294 10.13 -15.65 -6.61
CA GLU A 294 8.79 -15.43 -6.03
C GLU A 294 7.99 -14.33 -6.75
N VAL A 295 8.69 -13.50 -7.55
CA VAL A 295 8.09 -12.42 -8.34
C VAL A 295 8.63 -12.44 -9.75
N ASP A 296 7.74 -12.45 -10.73
CA ASP A 296 8.07 -12.24 -12.14
C ASP A 296 7.91 -10.74 -12.46
N VAL A 297 9.01 -10.10 -12.81
CA VAL A 297 9.08 -8.67 -13.19
C VAL A 297 9.04 -8.47 -14.71
N ASN A 298 9.04 -9.54 -15.50
CA ASN A 298 9.05 -9.50 -16.96
C ASN A 298 7.62 -9.64 -17.55
N VAL A 299 6.66 -8.93 -16.98
CA VAL A 299 5.24 -9.01 -17.38
C VAL A 299 4.89 -7.98 -18.46
N HIS A 300 5.39 -6.75 -18.33
CA HIS A 300 5.06 -5.63 -19.23
C HIS A 300 6.33 -4.91 -19.69
N PRO A 301 6.40 -4.39 -20.95
CA PRO A 301 7.55 -3.65 -21.45
C PRO A 301 7.99 -2.48 -20.57
N ALA A 302 7.03 -1.72 -20.02
CA ALA A 302 7.30 -0.60 -19.11
C ALA A 302 7.73 -1.04 -17.68
N LYS A 303 7.76 -2.35 -17.39
CA LYS A 303 8.21 -2.94 -16.10
C LYS A 303 7.48 -2.37 -14.85
N LEU A 304 6.29 -1.80 -15.02
CA LEU A 304 5.49 -1.24 -13.93
C LEU A 304 4.51 -2.24 -13.31
N GLU A 305 4.36 -3.41 -13.91
CA GLU A 305 3.53 -4.49 -13.42
C GLU A 305 4.40 -5.68 -13.06
N VAL A 306 4.04 -6.35 -11.97
CA VAL A 306 4.72 -7.54 -11.48
C VAL A 306 3.71 -8.64 -11.22
N ARG A 307 4.13 -9.89 -11.35
CA ARG A 307 3.32 -11.06 -11.02
C ARG A 307 3.92 -11.78 -9.83
N PHE A 308 3.21 -11.77 -8.73
CA PHE A 308 3.58 -12.54 -7.54
C PHE A 308 3.19 -14.01 -7.71
N ARG A 309 4.05 -14.92 -7.29
CA ARG A 309 3.75 -16.34 -7.20
C ARG A 309 2.72 -16.60 -6.10
N ASP A 310 2.93 -16.00 -4.92
CA ASP A 310 1.95 -15.95 -3.83
C ASP A 310 1.43 -14.51 -3.64
N ARG A 311 0.41 -14.16 -4.43
CA ARG A 311 -0.21 -12.84 -4.36
C ARG A 311 -0.91 -12.59 -3.03
N LEU A 312 -1.64 -13.60 -2.53
CA LEU A 312 -2.36 -13.47 -1.27
C LEU A 312 -1.41 -13.32 -0.09
N GLY A 313 -0.26 -14.00 -0.13
CA GLY A 313 0.82 -13.82 0.85
C GLY A 313 1.38 -12.40 0.85
N ALA A 314 1.62 -11.81 -0.34
CA ALA A 314 2.08 -10.42 -0.47
C ALA A 314 1.05 -9.42 0.08
N GLU A 315 -0.25 -9.59 -0.24
CA GLU A 315 -1.33 -8.74 0.27
C GLU A 315 -1.45 -8.82 1.81
N ARG A 316 -1.38 -10.03 2.38
CA ARG A 316 -1.37 -10.23 3.83
C ARG A 316 -0.16 -9.61 4.49
N ALA A 317 1.03 -9.79 3.92
CA ALA A 317 2.25 -9.23 4.46
C ALA A 317 2.17 -7.70 4.56
N VAL A 318 1.65 -7.03 3.54
CA VAL A 318 1.46 -5.57 3.55
C VAL A 318 0.41 -5.16 4.58
N GLU A 319 -0.72 -5.84 4.66
CA GLU A 319 -1.79 -5.53 5.63
C GLU A 319 -1.30 -5.69 7.07
N GLU A 320 -0.63 -6.82 7.38
CA GLU A 320 -0.09 -7.11 8.71
C GLU A 320 1.02 -6.13 9.10
N ALA A 321 1.91 -5.78 8.17
CA ALA A 321 2.96 -4.82 8.41
C ALA A 321 2.42 -3.44 8.79
N VAL A 322 1.40 -2.95 8.08
CA VAL A 322 0.73 -1.68 8.40
C VAL A 322 0.04 -1.75 9.76
N ARG A 323 -0.69 -2.83 10.03
CA ARG A 323 -1.39 -3.04 11.31
C ARG A 323 -0.43 -3.06 12.50
N GLU A 324 0.69 -3.76 12.37
CA GLU A 324 1.74 -3.84 13.38
C GLU A 324 2.37 -2.47 13.67
N ALA A 325 2.71 -1.71 12.61
CA ALA A 325 3.28 -0.38 12.76
C ALA A 325 2.33 0.58 13.49
N LEU A 326 1.03 0.51 13.20
CA LEU A 326 0.00 1.32 13.87
C LEU A 326 -0.22 0.87 15.32
N GLY A 327 -0.16 -0.43 15.60
CA GLY A 327 -0.28 -0.99 16.95
C GLY A 327 0.85 -0.52 17.88
N ARG A 328 2.07 -0.39 17.37
CA ARG A 328 3.22 0.14 18.15
C ARG A 328 3.01 1.58 18.61
N ILE A 329 2.35 2.42 17.82
CA ILE A 329 2.04 3.80 18.22
C ILE A 329 1.00 3.82 19.32
N ALA A 330 -0.06 3.02 19.20
CA ALA A 330 -1.09 2.93 20.23
C ALA A 330 -0.50 2.48 21.58
N SER A 331 0.40 1.49 21.54
CA SER A 331 1.12 1.01 22.74
C SER A 331 2.06 2.05 23.33
N ALA A 332 2.81 2.78 22.48
CA ALA A 332 3.69 3.87 22.93
C ALA A 332 2.90 5.01 23.58
N ALA A 333 1.76 5.39 23.00
CA ALA A 333 0.89 6.45 23.55
C ALA A 333 0.35 6.07 24.94
N VAL A 334 0.04 4.79 25.17
CA VAL A 334 -0.38 4.27 26.49
C VAL A 334 0.76 4.33 27.51
N VAL A 335 1.99 4.01 27.11
CA VAL A 335 3.17 4.10 27.99
C VAL A 335 3.46 5.55 28.40
N TRP A 336 3.43 6.50 27.45
CA TRP A 336 3.63 7.92 27.76
C TRP A 336 2.53 8.49 28.67
N ALA A 337 1.29 8.12 28.48
CA ALA A 337 0.18 8.52 29.35
C ALA A 337 0.31 8.00 30.79
N ASN A 338 1.04 6.90 31.01
CA ASN A 338 1.32 6.35 32.33
C ASN A 338 2.58 6.97 32.98
N VAL A 339 3.56 7.44 32.18
CA VAL A 339 4.78 8.09 32.73
C VAL A 339 4.45 9.48 33.28
N ASP A 340 3.57 10.24 32.64
CA ASP A 340 3.10 11.56 33.15
C ASP A 340 2.25 11.46 34.44
N ARG A 341 1.81 10.25 34.83
CA ARG A 341 1.07 10.03 36.08
C ARG A 341 1.95 9.76 37.31
N THR A 342 3.26 9.54 37.14
CA THR A 342 4.17 9.22 38.25
C THR A 342 4.98 10.39 38.78
N ASP A 343 4.93 11.58 38.15
CA ASP A 343 5.72 12.75 38.56
C ASP A 343 4.94 13.80 39.37
N GLY A 344 3.97 13.37 40.15
CA GLY A 344 3.15 14.26 40.99
C GLY A 344 3.06 13.88 42.47
N SER A 345 4.16 13.50 43.15
CA SER A 345 4.25 13.70 44.60
C SER A 345 5.60 13.28 45.22
N SER A 346 6.12 14.20 45.99
CA SER A 346 7.13 14.11 47.05
C SER A 346 8.59 14.42 46.68
N ARG A 347 8.94 15.65 47.01
CA ARG A 347 10.30 16.01 47.47
C ARG A 347 10.61 15.31 48.79
N THR A 348 11.73 14.62 48.89
CA THR A 348 12.78 14.85 49.92
C THR A 348 13.93 13.86 49.76
N ASP A 349 15.14 14.43 49.81
CA ASP A 349 16.41 13.96 50.34
C ASP A 349 17.21 12.82 49.69
N ARG A 350 18.34 13.24 49.10
CA ARG A 350 19.73 12.76 49.15
C ARG A 350 20.01 11.28 49.43
N ALA A 351 20.68 10.60 48.51
CA ALA A 351 22.08 10.15 48.59
C ALA A 351 22.37 9.01 47.61
N ASP A 352 23.37 9.24 46.80
CA ASP A 352 24.50 8.38 46.41
C ASP A 352 24.29 6.89 46.07
N SER A 353 24.94 6.57 44.96
CA SER A 353 25.59 5.31 44.55
C SER A 353 24.97 4.54 43.37
N SER A 354 25.77 4.59 42.30
CA SER A 354 26.09 3.53 41.32
C SER A 354 25.58 2.11 41.62
N GLN A 355 25.06 1.51 40.59
CA GLN A 355 24.79 0.09 40.25
C GLN A 355 23.30 -0.17 40.01
N ASP A 356 22.95 -0.42 38.75
CA ASP A 356 22.47 -1.71 38.28
C ASP A 356 21.77 -1.60 36.93
N ASN A 357 22.52 -2.03 35.92
CA ASN A 357 21.99 -2.22 34.56
C ASN A 357 21.34 -3.61 34.36
N ASN A 358 20.87 -4.26 35.44
CA ASN A 358 20.36 -5.64 35.39
C ASN A 358 18.86 -5.79 35.66
N ASP A 359 18.14 -4.69 35.95
CA ASP A 359 16.70 -4.80 36.31
C ASP A 359 15.75 -4.74 35.08
N LEU A 360 16.23 -4.38 33.91
CA LEU A 360 15.37 -4.32 32.70
C LEU A 360 15.03 -5.73 32.14
N LEU A 361 15.92 -6.70 32.33
CA LEU A 361 15.69 -8.09 31.90
C LEU A 361 14.75 -8.85 32.83
N GLY A 362 14.75 -8.52 34.11
CA GLY A 362 13.82 -9.10 35.09
C GLY A 362 12.36 -8.64 34.89
N LEU A 363 12.15 -7.42 34.37
CA LEU A 363 10.80 -6.89 34.09
C LEU A 363 10.17 -7.55 32.86
N LEU A 364 10.99 -7.96 31.88
CA LEU A 364 10.51 -8.61 30.66
C LEU A 364 10.14 -10.09 30.88
N ASP A 365 10.75 -10.77 31.84
CA ASP A 365 10.35 -12.14 32.22
C ASP A 365 9.11 -12.17 33.10
N GLY A 366 8.85 -11.12 33.89
CA GLY A 366 7.60 -10.94 34.64
C GLY A 366 6.37 -10.72 33.76
N LEU A 367 6.55 -10.11 32.58
CA LEU A 367 5.46 -9.88 31.61
C LEU A 367 5.15 -11.11 30.74
N ARG A 368 6.08 -12.07 30.62
CA ARG A 368 5.84 -13.33 29.92
C ARG A 368 5.08 -14.37 30.76
N SER A 369 5.19 -14.30 32.05
CA SER A 369 4.41 -15.19 32.97
C SER A 369 3.01 -14.66 33.30
N ALA A 370 2.72 -13.37 32.99
CA ALA A 370 1.39 -12.79 33.22
C ALA A 370 0.41 -12.99 32.04
N SER A 371 0.84 -13.60 30.93
CA SER A 371 -0.02 -13.84 29.75
C SER A 371 -0.78 -15.16 29.76
N SER A 372 -0.67 -15.96 30.82
CA SER A 372 -1.40 -17.24 30.96
C SER A 372 -2.62 -17.21 31.90
N ASP A 373 -2.91 -16.06 32.58
CA ASP A 373 -3.98 -15.96 33.55
C ASP A 373 -4.96 -14.79 33.33
N LEU A 374 -5.22 -14.41 32.06
CA LEU A 374 -6.29 -13.47 31.73
C LEU A 374 -7.60 -14.20 31.40
N SER A 375 -8.02 -15.10 32.27
CA SER A 375 -9.38 -15.64 32.32
C SER A 375 -10.20 -15.08 33.51
N ASP A 376 -9.85 -13.90 33.98
CA ASP A 376 -10.65 -13.25 35.03
C ASP A 376 -11.37 -12.00 34.50
N ALA A 377 -12.68 -12.18 34.32
CA ALA A 377 -13.66 -11.11 34.11
C ALA A 377 -13.82 -10.20 35.36
N SER A 378 -12.74 -9.95 36.10
CA SER A 378 -12.79 -9.25 37.40
C SER A 378 -12.34 -7.79 37.39
N VAL A 379 -12.03 -7.20 36.22
CA VAL A 379 -11.67 -5.77 36.14
C VAL A 379 -12.89 -4.82 36.17
N LEU A 380 -14.12 -5.40 36.23
CA LEU A 380 -15.37 -4.61 36.35
C LEU A 380 -15.93 -4.54 37.79
N THR A 381 -15.19 -4.99 38.82
CA THR A 381 -15.75 -5.17 40.19
C THR A 381 -15.48 -4.01 41.15
N ASP A 382 -14.97 -2.86 40.71
CA ASP A 382 -14.80 -1.72 41.62
C ASP A 382 -15.64 -0.47 41.22
N LEU A 383 -16.78 -0.69 40.55
CA LEU A 383 -17.81 0.33 40.37
C LEU A 383 -18.93 0.13 41.37
N SER A 384 -18.94 0.93 42.41
CA SER A 384 -19.97 0.99 43.47
C SER A 384 -21.36 1.47 42.99
N ALA A 385 -21.71 1.31 41.78
CA ALA A 385 -22.97 1.21 41.03
C ALA A 385 -22.64 1.32 39.51
N PRO A 386 -23.20 0.45 38.65
CA PRO A 386 -22.98 0.57 37.22
C PRO A 386 -23.51 1.92 36.73
N PRO A 387 -22.78 2.63 35.83
CA PRO A 387 -23.20 3.94 35.35
C PRO A 387 -24.59 3.86 34.72
N ALA A 388 -25.42 4.90 34.93
CA ALA A 388 -26.72 5.01 34.30
C ALA A 388 -26.48 5.23 32.78
N LEU A 389 -26.95 4.26 31.97
CA LEU A 389 -26.91 4.37 30.53
C LEU A 389 -28.12 5.15 30.03
N THR A 390 -27.91 6.06 29.10
CA THR A 390 -28.97 6.84 28.48
C THR A 390 -28.85 6.75 26.98
N GLN A 391 -29.97 6.52 26.27
CA GLN A 391 -30.02 6.52 24.82
C GLN A 391 -30.44 7.90 24.30
N LEU A 392 -29.70 8.45 23.33
CA LEU A 392 -30.00 9.70 22.63
C LEU A 392 -30.39 9.41 21.19
N PHE A 393 -31.50 10.02 20.74
CA PHE A 393 -32.00 9.95 19.36
C PHE A 393 -32.22 8.52 18.86
N ASN A 394 -32.40 7.56 19.76
CA ASN A 394 -32.45 6.12 19.46
C ASN A 394 -31.24 5.65 18.61
N THR A 395 -30.10 6.29 18.78
CA THR A 395 -28.89 6.06 17.96
C THR A 395 -27.65 5.93 18.81
N TYR A 396 -27.51 6.78 19.84
CA TYR A 396 -26.30 6.84 20.66
C TYR A 396 -26.60 6.44 22.09
N ILE A 397 -25.74 5.61 22.67
CA ILE A 397 -25.72 5.31 24.09
C ILE A 397 -24.66 6.19 24.72
N PHE A 398 -24.98 6.89 25.79
CA PHE A 398 -23.99 7.67 26.52
C PHE A 398 -24.04 7.42 28.02
N TYR A 399 -22.88 7.58 28.65
CA TYR A 399 -22.74 7.59 30.10
C TYR A 399 -21.54 8.44 30.52
N ALA A 400 -21.56 8.91 31.76
CA ALA A 400 -20.48 9.69 32.32
C ALA A 400 -19.63 8.82 33.26
N GLU A 401 -18.33 8.89 33.11
CA GLU A 401 -17.33 8.45 34.07
C GLU A 401 -16.86 9.66 34.91
N SER A 402 -16.01 9.43 35.90
CA SER A 402 -15.53 10.51 36.77
C SER A 402 -14.79 11.63 36.04
N ASP A 403 -14.08 11.30 34.94
CA ASP A 403 -13.18 12.17 34.21
C ASP A 403 -13.52 12.35 32.73
N ARG A 404 -14.56 11.67 32.23
CA ARG A 404 -14.92 11.72 30.80
C ARG A 404 -16.40 11.41 30.55
N LEU A 405 -16.88 11.81 29.36
CA LEU A 405 -18.15 11.41 28.79
C LEU A 405 -17.86 10.37 27.69
N VAL A 406 -18.53 9.22 27.74
CA VAL A 406 -18.45 8.18 26.72
C VAL A 406 -19.72 8.18 25.89
N LEU A 407 -19.58 8.25 24.57
CA LEU A 407 -20.66 8.12 23.59
C LEU A 407 -20.38 6.91 22.71
N ILE A 408 -21.39 6.07 22.51
CA ILE A 408 -21.32 4.84 21.72
C ILE A 408 -22.41 4.89 20.66
N ASP A 409 -22.04 4.76 19.39
CA ASP A 409 -23.00 4.55 18.29
C ASP A 409 -23.49 3.10 18.36
N GLN A 410 -24.79 2.89 18.62
CA GLN A 410 -25.36 1.55 18.83
C GLN A 410 -25.24 0.66 17.60
N HIS A 411 -25.39 1.24 16.39
CA HIS A 411 -25.30 0.49 15.13
C HIS A 411 -23.88 0.05 14.87
N SER A 412 -22.95 1.01 14.83
CA SER A 412 -21.51 0.76 14.59
C SER A 412 -20.90 -0.16 15.66
N ALA A 413 -21.31 0.00 16.92
CA ALA A 413 -20.91 -0.87 18.01
C ALA A 413 -21.40 -2.32 17.83
N HIS A 414 -22.66 -2.50 17.43
CA HIS A 414 -23.21 -3.84 17.21
C HIS A 414 -22.65 -4.52 15.96
N GLU A 415 -22.42 -3.77 14.85
CA GLU A 415 -21.68 -4.28 13.70
C GLU A 415 -20.33 -4.84 14.10
N ARG A 416 -19.60 -4.11 14.96
CA ARG A 416 -18.30 -4.54 15.47
C ARG A 416 -18.37 -5.83 16.26
N VAL A 417 -19.26 -5.90 17.22
CA VAL A 417 -19.48 -7.09 18.04
C VAL A 417 -19.80 -8.31 17.18
N LEU A 418 -20.74 -8.17 16.25
CA LEU A 418 -21.14 -9.26 15.36
C LEU A 418 -19.99 -9.71 14.45
N TYR A 419 -19.21 -8.76 13.93
CA TYR A 419 -18.06 -9.09 13.11
C TYR A 419 -17.04 -9.96 13.86
N GLU A 420 -16.66 -9.57 15.08
CA GLU A 420 -15.71 -10.35 15.88
C GLU A 420 -16.27 -11.71 16.30
N GLU A 421 -17.54 -11.78 16.66
CA GLU A 421 -18.18 -13.03 16.98
C GLU A 421 -18.19 -13.99 15.79
N VAL A 422 -18.50 -13.50 14.59
CA VAL A 422 -18.45 -14.30 13.37
C VAL A 422 -17.03 -14.78 13.10
N MET A 423 -16.04 -13.88 13.14
CA MET A 423 -14.64 -14.22 12.87
C MET A 423 -14.10 -15.27 13.85
N THR A 424 -14.43 -15.15 15.13
CA THR A 424 -14.00 -16.09 16.16
C THR A 424 -14.71 -17.44 16.02
N ARG A 425 -16.01 -17.43 15.80
CA ARG A 425 -16.84 -18.66 15.83
C ARG A 425 -16.83 -19.44 14.53
N ILE A 426 -16.62 -18.80 13.37
CA ILE A 426 -16.47 -19.54 12.10
C ILE A 426 -15.29 -20.51 12.16
N GLN A 427 -14.23 -20.16 12.90
CA GLN A 427 -13.06 -21.04 13.09
C GLN A 427 -13.28 -22.15 14.13
N SER A 428 -14.22 -21.97 15.07
CA SER A 428 -14.42 -22.84 16.22
C SER A 428 -15.73 -23.64 16.23
N GLY A 429 -16.52 -23.64 15.14
CA GLY A 429 -17.73 -24.48 15.03
C GLY A 429 -19.02 -23.78 14.62
N GLY A 430 -19.01 -22.46 14.44
CA GLY A 430 -20.17 -21.70 13.94
C GLY A 430 -20.98 -20.98 15.02
N LEU A 431 -21.89 -20.10 14.58
CA LEU A 431 -22.82 -19.35 15.44
C LEU A 431 -24.01 -20.22 15.86
N PRO A 432 -24.65 -19.94 17.01
CA PRO A 432 -25.88 -20.61 17.41
C PRO A 432 -26.97 -20.41 16.38
N SER A 433 -27.68 -21.47 16.05
CA SER A 433 -28.77 -21.52 15.11
C SER A 433 -30.08 -21.83 15.82
N GLN A 434 -31.15 -21.16 15.43
CA GLN A 434 -32.51 -21.44 15.90
C GLN A 434 -33.29 -22.13 14.79
N ARG A 435 -33.69 -23.38 15.00
CA ARG A 435 -34.53 -24.12 14.06
C ARG A 435 -35.94 -23.58 14.03
N LEU A 436 -36.45 -23.34 12.84
CA LEU A 436 -37.79 -22.80 12.65
C LEU A 436 -38.84 -23.91 12.80
N LEU A 437 -39.95 -23.60 13.47
CA LEU A 437 -41.10 -24.49 13.53
C LEU A 437 -41.76 -24.68 12.16
N LEU A 438 -41.81 -23.59 11.39
CA LEU A 438 -42.28 -23.58 10.00
C LEU A 438 -41.16 -22.99 9.13
N PRO A 439 -40.51 -23.81 8.31
CA PRO A 439 -39.57 -23.32 7.30
C PRO A 439 -40.26 -22.36 6.34
N PHE A 440 -39.51 -21.36 5.85
CA PHE A 440 -40.02 -20.43 4.80
C PHE A 440 -39.18 -20.57 3.53
N THR A 441 -39.81 -20.18 2.40
CA THR A 441 -39.19 -20.30 1.09
C THR A 441 -38.87 -18.90 0.54
N LEU A 442 -37.68 -18.75 -0.06
CA LEU A 442 -37.23 -17.54 -0.72
C LEU A 442 -36.93 -17.81 -2.18
N GLU A 443 -37.23 -16.84 -3.04
CA GLU A 443 -36.86 -16.89 -4.46
C GLU A 443 -35.62 -15.98 -4.68
N PHE A 444 -34.67 -16.47 -5.47
CA PHE A 444 -33.42 -15.83 -5.82
C PHE A 444 -33.18 -15.84 -7.32
N THR A 445 -32.35 -14.92 -7.82
CA THR A 445 -31.87 -14.92 -9.20
C THR A 445 -30.83 -16.02 -9.40
N ASP A 446 -30.50 -16.35 -10.66
CA ASP A 446 -29.48 -17.39 -10.96
C ASP A 446 -28.10 -17.01 -10.40
N GLU A 447 -27.73 -15.71 -10.46
CA GLU A 447 -26.49 -15.18 -9.87
C GLU A 447 -26.48 -15.27 -8.32
N GLU A 448 -27.64 -15.07 -7.68
CA GLU A 448 -27.79 -15.18 -6.24
C GLU A 448 -27.74 -16.67 -5.78
N LEU A 449 -28.29 -17.58 -6.56
CA LEU A 449 -28.16 -19.03 -6.29
C LEU A 449 -26.70 -19.49 -6.38
N GLU A 450 -25.97 -19.05 -7.40
CA GLU A 450 -24.52 -19.32 -7.51
C GLU A 450 -23.76 -18.76 -6.30
N ALA A 451 -24.16 -17.58 -5.80
CA ALA A 451 -23.58 -17.01 -4.58
C ALA A 451 -23.90 -17.86 -3.33
N ILE A 452 -25.12 -18.40 -3.20
CA ILE A 452 -25.51 -19.32 -2.12
C ILE A 452 -24.68 -20.61 -2.19
N GLU A 453 -24.55 -21.23 -3.34
CA GLU A 453 -23.75 -22.45 -3.52
C GLU A 453 -22.29 -22.22 -3.19
N SER A 454 -21.71 -21.11 -3.70
CA SER A 454 -20.29 -20.79 -3.49
C SER A 454 -19.96 -20.36 -2.05
N HIS A 455 -20.94 -19.95 -1.24
CA HIS A 455 -20.77 -19.52 0.16
C HIS A 455 -21.59 -20.40 1.15
N GLY A 456 -22.08 -21.57 0.72
CA GLY A 456 -23.00 -22.40 1.52
C GLY A 456 -22.42 -22.80 2.88
N GLU A 457 -21.12 -23.13 2.94
CA GLU A 457 -20.47 -23.47 4.19
C GLU A 457 -20.43 -22.27 5.17
N GLN A 458 -20.13 -21.07 4.67
CA GLN A 458 -20.10 -19.86 5.50
C GLN A 458 -21.50 -19.46 5.95
N ILE A 459 -22.51 -19.58 5.08
CA ILE A 459 -23.93 -19.32 5.39
C ILE A 459 -24.39 -20.28 6.49
N SER A 460 -24.01 -21.55 6.42
CA SER A 460 -24.32 -22.52 7.46
C SER A 460 -23.61 -22.19 8.78
N ARG A 461 -22.34 -21.80 8.72
CA ARG A 461 -21.56 -21.45 9.93
C ARG A 461 -22.04 -20.19 10.66
N ILE A 462 -22.74 -19.28 10.00
CA ILE A 462 -23.41 -18.15 10.68
C ILE A 462 -24.81 -18.49 11.19
N GLY A 463 -25.27 -19.73 11.03
CA GLY A 463 -26.48 -20.24 11.62
C GLY A 463 -27.70 -20.28 10.70
N PHE A 464 -27.55 -20.07 9.39
CA PHE A 464 -28.61 -20.34 8.42
C PHE A 464 -28.51 -21.76 7.89
N GLU A 465 -29.58 -22.55 8.00
CA GLU A 465 -29.75 -23.80 7.28
C GLU A 465 -30.61 -23.54 6.03
N VAL A 466 -30.00 -23.61 4.85
CA VAL A 466 -30.67 -23.38 3.57
C VAL A 466 -30.57 -24.60 2.66
N GLU A 467 -31.65 -24.94 1.98
CA GLU A 467 -31.73 -26.08 1.07
C GLU A 467 -32.39 -25.68 -0.24
N ALA A 468 -31.85 -26.14 -1.38
CA ALA A 468 -32.46 -25.91 -2.68
C ALA A 468 -33.79 -26.66 -2.79
N PHE A 469 -34.87 -25.96 -3.18
CA PHE A 469 -36.22 -26.54 -3.27
C PHE A 469 -36.69 -26.75 -4.72
N GLY A 470 -35.81 -26.47 -5.68
CA GLY A 470 -36.08 -26.57 -7.11
C GLY A 470 -36.38 -25.23 -7.79
N GLY A 471 -36.00 -25.13 -9.06
CA GLY A 471 -36.07 -23.87 -9.80
C GLY A 471 -35.22 -22.79 -9.15
N ARG A 472 -35.80 -21.65 -8.84
CA ARG A 472 -35.13 -20.49 -8.20
C ARG A 472 -35.47 -20.37 -6.71
N SER A 473 -36.00 -21.39 -6.09
CA SER A 473 -36.49 -21.38 -4.71
C SER A 473 -35.52 -22.09 -3.76
N VAL A 474 -35.37 -21.53 -2.56
CA VAL A 474 -34.56 -22.07 -1.47
C VAL A 474 -35.42 -22.10 -0.20
N VAL A 475 -35.38 -23.20 0.54
CA VAL A 475 -36.05 -23.33 1.83
C VAL A 475 -35.06 -23.03 2.96
N VAL A 476 -35.50 -22.27 3.94
CA VAL A 476 -34.74 -21.93 5.14
C VAL A 476 -35.32 -22.70 6.33
N HIS A 477 -34.54 -23.58 6.91
CA HIS A 477 -34.91 -24.46 8.03
C HIS A 477 -34.50 -23.90 9.39
N ALA A 478 -33.37 -23.14 9.43
CA ALA A 478 -32.86 -22.54 10.65
C ALA A 478 -32.23 -21.18 10.37
N VAL A 479 -32.23 -20.33 11.38
CA VAL A 479 -31.76 -18.94 11.30
C VAL A 479 -30.89 -18.58 12.49
N PRO A 480 -29.91 -17.65 12.36
CA PRO A 480 -29.21 -17.08 13.51
C PRO A 480 -30.14 -16.18 14.33
N ALA A 481 -29.81 -15.98 15.61
CA ALA A 481 -30.58 -15.11 16.51
C ALA A 481 -29.63 -14.12 17.22
N PRO A 482 -29.04 -13.14 16.51
CA PRO A 482 -28.08 -12.20 17.08
C PRO A 482 -28.72 -11.22 18.07
N HIS A 483 -30.01 -10.91 17.92
CA HIS A 483 -30.81 -10.09 18.84
C HIS A 483 -32.32 -10.34 18.64
N PRO A 484 -33.19 -9.97 19.61
CA PRO A 484 -34.62 -10.30 19.58
C PRO A 484 -35.42 -9.74 18.39
N ARG A 485 -34.94 -8.68 17.75
CA ARG A 485 -35.59 -8.00 16.61
C ARG A 485 -34.99 -8.37 15.27
N PHE A 486 -34.23 -9.46 15.20
CA PHE A 486 -33.54 -9.87 13.99
C PHE A 486 -34.53 -10.35 12.91
N ASP A 487 -34.48 -9.70 11.75
CA ASP A 487 -35.22 -10.10 10.56
C ASP A 487 -34.36 -11.02 9.68
N ALA A 488 -34.53 -12.31 9.88
CA ALA A 488 -33.72 -13.33 9.21
C ALA A 488 -33.96 -13.40 7.71
N GLU A 489 -35.20 -13.21 7.25
CA GLU A 489 -35.54 -13.22 5.82
C GLU A 489 -34.85 -12.07 5.10
N ARG A 490 -35.01 -10.86 5.62
CA ARG A 490 -34.40 -9.66 5.07
C ARG A 490 -32.86 -9.76 5.08
N CYS A 491 -32.30 -10.23 6.18
CA CYS A 491 -30.85 -10.38 6.31
C CYS A 491 -30.29 -11.35 5.25
N LEU A 492 -30.92 -12.51 5.07
CA LEU A 492 -30.47 -13.49 4.09
C LEU A 492 -30.57 -12.96 2.67
N ARG A 493 -31.68 -12.30 2.29
CA ARG A 493 -31.84 -11.68 0.97
C ARG A 493 -30.78 -10.63 0.68
N GLU A 494 -30.57 -9.70 1.62
CA GLU A 494 -29.59 -8.63 1.46
C GLU A 494 -28.15 -9.18 1.45
N LEU A 495 -27.84 -10.16 2.29
CA LEU A 495 -26.54 -10.85 2.34
C LEU A 495 -26.21 -11.51 0.99
N VAL A 496 -27.14 -12.32 0.48
CA VAL A 496 -26.97 -13.04 -0.80
C VAL A 496 -26.86 -12.06 -1.97
N SER A 497 -27.70 -11.02 -2.01
CA SER A 497 -27.64 -9.98 -3.06
C SER A 497 -26.30 -9.22 -3.05
N ASP A 498 -25.74 -8.91 -1.87
CA ASP A 498 -24.45 -8.23 -1.75
C ASP A 498 -23.28 -9.16 -2.14
N LEU A 499 -23.37 -10.46 -1.81
CA LEU A 499 -22.40 -11.47 -2.23
C LEU A 499 -22.38 -11.64 -3.75
N ALA A 500 -23.55 -11.73 -4.39
CA ALA A 500 -23.70 -11.87 -5.84
C ALA A 500 -23.13 -10.64 -6.59
N ARG A 501 -23.44 -9.43 -6.11
CA ARG A 501 -22.99 -8.17 -6.73
C ARG A 501 -21.53 -7.83 -6.51
N GLY A 502 -20.83 -8.55 -5.68
CA GLY A 502 -19.41 -8.28 -5.41
C GLY A 502 -19.11 -6.90 -4.79
N ARG A 503 -20.09 -6.24 -4.15
CA ARG A 503 -20.05 -4.84 -3.73
C ARG A 503 -19.00 -4.48 -2.69
N PHE A 504 -18.45 -5.45 -1.98
CA PHE A 504 -17.42 -5.21 -0.97
C PHE A 504 -16.03 -5.45 -1.54
N GLY A 505 -15.57 -4.53 -2.41
CA GLY A 505 -14.18 -4.48 -2.85
C GLY A 505 -13.27 -3.99 -1.73
N GLY A 506 -12.14 -4.65 -1.50
CA GLY A 506 -11.11 -4.20 -0.56
C GLY A 506 -10.85 -5.11 0.64
N TRP A 507 -11.54 -6.24 0.75
CA TRP A 507 -11.27 -7.24 1.78
C TRP A 507 -10.24 -8.26 1.28
N ALA A 508 -9.15 -8.42 2.00
CA ALA A 508 -8.06 -9.33 1.63
C ALA A 508 -8.49 -10.81 1.67
N ASN A 509 -9.53 -11.12 2.46
CA ASN A 509 -10.00 -12.48 2.67
C ASN A 509 -11.51 -12.61 2.39
N ARG A 510 -11.90 -13.68 1.66
CA ARG A 510 -13.31 -14.01 1.37
C ARG A 510 -14.16 -14.15 2.65
N LEU A 511 -13.56 -14.69 3.71
CA LEU A 511 -14.21 -14.90 5.01
C LEU A 511 -14.50 -13.57 5.73
N GLU A 512 -13.54 -12.66 5.76
CA GLU A 512 -13.72 -11.34 6.37
C GLU A 512 -14.80 -10.53 5.66
N ARG A 513 -14.79 -10.59 4.32
CA ARG A 513 -15.83 -9.96 3.50
C ARG A 513 -17.21 -10.49 3.84
N PHE A 514 -17.33 -11.81 3.98
CA PHE A 514 -18.55 -12.45 4.37
C PHE A 514 -19.00 -12.02 5.78
N ALA A 515 -18.08 -12.05 6.76
CA ALA A 515 -18.35 -11.62 8.13
C ALA A 515 -18.80 -10.16 8.23
N ALA A 516 -18.14 -9.26 7.48
CA ALA A 516 -18.51 -7.85 7.42
C ALA A 516 -19.90 -7.64 6.81
N THR A 517 -20.21 -8.34 5.69
CA THR A 517 -21.52 -8.24 5.06
C THR A 517 -22.62 -8.71 6.00
N TYR A 518 -22.40 -9.85 6.67
CA TYR A 518 -23.35 -10.34 7.67
C TYR A 518 -23.53 -9.35 8.84
N ALA A 519 -22.44 -8.86 9.43
CA ALA A 519 -22.49 -7.92 10.54
C ALA A 519 -23.30 -6.66 10.23
N CYS A 520 -23.09 -6.05 9.04
CA CYS A 520 -23.87 -4.90 8.57
C CYS A 520 -25.35 -5.20 8.41
N ARG A 521 -25.71 -6.41 7.99
CA ARG A 521 -27.13 -6.78 7.74
C ARG A 521 -27.83 -7.23 9.01
N ALA A 522 -27.12 -7.86 9.93
CA ALA A 522 -27.64 -8.39 11.20
C ALA A 522 -27.61 -7.38 12.36
N ALA A 523 -26.90 -6.24 12.24
CA ALA A 523 -26.80 -5.26 13.31
C ALA A 523 -28.11 -4.51 13.57
N ILE A 524 -28.34 -4.13 14.84
CA ILE A 524 -29.39 -3.20 15.29
C ILE A 524 -29.27 -1.91 14.47
N LYS A 525 -30.37 -1.39 13.97
CA LYS A 525 -30.34 -0.19 13.12
C LYS A 525 -30.36 1.10 13.95
N ALA A 526 -29.79 2.16 13.40
CA ALA A 526 -29.97 3.50 13.94
C ALA A 526 -31.47 3.86 13.95
N GLY A 527 -31.94 4.50 15.02
CA GLY A 527 -33.37 4.82 15.21
C GLY A 527 -34.15 3.78 16.02
N GLU A 528 -33.58 2.61 16.33
CA GLU A 528 -34.22 1.62 17.19
C GLU A 528 -34.03 1.96 18.67
N ALA A 529 -35.13 1.97 19.44
CA ALA A 529 -35.07 2.16 20.89
C ALA A 529 -34.57 0.89 21.58
N LEU A 530 -33.60 1.01 22.47
CA LEU A 530 -33.03 -0.07 23.27
C LEU A 530 -33.53 0.00 24.70
N THR A 531 -33.79 -1.15 25.30
CA THR A 531 -34.00 -1.27 26.75
C THR A 531 -32.67 -1.09 27.48
N GLU A 532 -32.70 -0.78 28.78
CA GLU A 532 -31.50 -0.65 29.59
C GLU A 532 -30.66 -1.95 29.58
N GLN A 533 -31.33 -3.11 29.61
CA GLN A 533 -30.65 -4.39 29.54
C GLN A 533 -29.93 -4.62 28.20
N GLU A 534 -30.55 -4.23 27.07
CA GLU A 534 -29.95 -4.32 25.74
C GLU A 534 -28.75 -3.37 25.62
N MET A 535 -28.88 -2.14 26.12
CA MET A 535 -27.78 -1.19 26.17
C MET A 535 -26.58 -1.72 26.97
N ARG A 536 -26.84 -2.24 28.18
CA ARG A 536 -25.79 -2.84 29.03
C ARG A 536 -25.11 -4.03 28.35
N GLY A 537 -25.90 -4.92 27.74
CA GLY A 537 -25.39 -6.07 27.00
C GLY A 537 -24.51 -5.65 25.82
N LEU A 538 -24.92 -4.63 25.07
CA LEU A 538 -24.13 -4.10 23.95
C LEU A 538 -22.83 -3.44 24.42
N VAL A 539 -22.89 -2.60 25.43
CA VAL A 539 -21.71 -1.91 26.01
C VAL A 539 -20.69 -2.94 26.52
N THR A 540 -21.14 -3.94 27.30
CA THR A 540 -20.26 -5.01 27.79
C THR A 540 -19.58 -5.78 26.67
N ARG A 541 -20.31 -6.13 25.61
CA ARG A 541 -19.77 -6.86 24.45
C ARG A 541 -18.76 -6.01 23.67
N VAL A 542 -19.03 -4.70 23.49
CA VAL A 542 -18.10 -3.78 22.79
C VAL A 542 -16.78 -3.66 23.54
N PHE A 543 -16.81 -3.55 24.86
CA PHE A 543 -15.58 -3.51 25.68
C PHE A 543 -14.85 -4.87 25.73
N GLY A 544 -15.53 -5.97 25.44
CA GLY A 544 -14.95 -7.29 25.30
C GLY A 544 -14.32 -7.56 23.91
N CYS A 545 -14.47 -6.65 22.94
CA CYS A 545 -13.88 -6.79 21.61
C CYS A 545 -12.35 -6.62 21.68
N ALA A 546 -11.63 -7.52 21.01
CA ALA A 546 -10.16 -7.50 20.95
C ALA A 546 -9.60 -6.39 20.05
N LEU A 547 -10.41 -5.90 19.11
CA LEU A 547 -10.01 -4.89 18.15
C LEU A 547 -10.52 -3.49 18.56
N PRO A 548 -9.88 -2.38 18.09
CA PRO A 548 -10.30 -1.03 18.43
C PRO A 548 -11.79 -0.75 18.15
N PRO A 549 -12.43 0.18 18.87
CA PRO A 549 -13.88 0.43 18.80
C PRO A 549 -14.28 1.19 17.51
N HIS A 550 -14.18 0.51 16.38
CA HIS A 550 -14.63 0.98 15.07
C HIS A 550 -15.51 -0.08 14.41
N ASP A 551 -16.48 0.32 13.60
CA ASP A 551 -17.31 -0.60 12.84
C ASP A 551 -16.54 -1.24 11.65
N VAL A 552 -17.21 -2.12 10.93
CA VAL A 552 -16.64 -2.81 9.76
C VAL A 552 -16.32 -1.89 8.58
N HIS A 553 -16.77 -0.65 8.63
CA HIS A 553 -16.53 0.40 7.63
C HIS A 553 -15.47 1.42 8.08
N GLY A 554 -14.90 1.25 9.29
CA GLY A 554 -13.88 2.14 9.86
C GLY A 554 -14.45 3.38 10.56
N ARG A 555 -15.77 3.44 10.85
CA ARG A 555 -16.34 4.52 11.65
C ARG A 555 -16.10 4.23 13.13
N ALA A 556 -15.78 5.26 13.90
CA ALA A 556 -15.68 5.13 15.34
C ALA A 556 -17.02 4.67 15.92
N SER A 557 -17.02 3.52 16.60
CA SER A 557 -18.20 3.04 17.33
C SER A 557 -18.31 3.63 18.73
N MET A 558 -17.24 4.26 19.21
CA MET A 558 -17.18 4.91 20.52
C MET A 558 -16.31 6.18 20.46
N VAL A 559 -16.79 7.25 21.10
CA VAL A 559 -16.07 8.50 21.31
C VAL A 559 -15.98 8.79 22.79
N GLN A 560 -14.81 9.13 23.28
CA GLN A 560 -14.57 9.56 24.65
C GLN A 560 -14.22 11.05 24.67
N LEU A 561 -14.92 11.84 25.44
CA LEU A 561 -14.68 13.27 25.64
C LEU A 561 -14.18 13.50 27.05
N PRO A 562 -12.87 13.77 27.24
CA PRO A 562 -12.31 14.09 28.54
C PRO A 562 -13.00 15.34 29.14
N ARG A 563 -13.12 15.38 30.44
CA ARG A 563 -13.71 16.52 31.16
C ARG A 563 -13.03 17.85 30.83
N GLU A 564 -11.72 17.86 30.68
CA GLU A 564 -10.94 19.04 30.31
C GLU A 564 -11.32 19.57 28.90
N GLU A 565 -11.57 18.69 27.95
CA GLU A 565 -12.02 19.06 26.63
C GLU A 565 -13.41 19.70 26.67
N LEU A 566 -14.33 19.15 27.48
CA LEU A 566 -15.64 19.75 27.69
C LEU A 566 -15.53 21.13 28.35
N GLU A 567 -14.72 21.28 29.41
CA GLU A 567 -14.49 22.55 30.08
C GLU A 567 -13.89 23.61 29.14
N ARG A 568 -12.95 23.20 28.29
CA ARG A 568 -12.36 24.07 27.28
C ARG A 568 -13.39 24.55 26.26
N ARG A 569 -14.27 23.69 25.78
CA ARG A 569 -15.33 24.07 24.83
C ARG A 569 -16.36 25.03 25.44
N PHE A 570 -16.56 24.99 26.74
CA PHE A 570 -17.41 25.94 27.47
C PHE A 570 -16.66 27.19 27.97
N GLY A 571 -15.38 27.35 27.61
CA GLY A 571 -14.59 28.51 28.01
C GLY A 571 -14.30 28.58 29.50
N ARG A 572 -14.31 27.46 30.22
CA ARG A 572 -14.06 27.42 31.67
C ARG A 572 -12.59 27.27 32.05
N ARG A 573 -11.71 27.12 31.05
CA ARG A 573 -10.23 27.16 31.14
C ARG A 573 -9.64 27.74 29.86
#